data_cff57d188138744f4a10e0b47abb6b60
#
_entry.id   cff57d188138744f4a10e0b47abb6b60
#
_cell.length_a   1.000
_cell.length_b   1.000
_cell.length_c   1.000
_cell.angle_alpha   90.00
_cell.angle_beta   90.00
_cell.angle_gamma   90.00
#
_symmetry.space_group_name_H-M   'P 1'
#
loop_
_entity.id
_entity.type
_entity.pdbx_description
1 polymer ?
#
loop_
_entity_poly.entity_id
_entity_poly.type
_entity_poly.pdbx_seq_one_letter_code
_entity_poly.pdbx_strand_id
1 'polypeptide(L)'
;MLLHLNKFEFQNFIEIIKDREAIDRDIIEKDYYVCLVLKELAKKQNYLKAYFKGGTAVYKILDTMNRFSEDIDLTVKVLSEESNTRNKKRLKESALGYDIKGLELIKDECIDNKGSVTGVYQYTSVYEDSEIPLQRAGKIQVESTSFTVSEPTEKYYIEPLIYKLANDKEKKILEEQFDIAKIEIEIIKLERMFIDKIFAAEFYYIRKLYMDTAKHLYDVSVLF
;
A
#
# COMPACT_ATOMS: atom_id res chain seq x y z
N MET A 1 1.28 19.80 -8.63
CA MET A 1 0.34 19.06 -9.56
C MET A 1 0.55 17.57 -9.34
N LEU A 2 -0.47 16.68 -9.52
CA LEU A 2 -0.25 15.23 -9.44
C LEU A 2 0.42 14.74 -10.73
N LEU A 3 1.51 13.97 -10.62
CA LEU A 3 2.34 13.55 -11.76
C LEU A 3 1.54 12.74 -12.80
N HIS A 4 0.71 11.78 -12.38
CA HIS A 4 -0.11 10.94 -13.26
C HIS A 4 -1.16 11.70 -14.09
N LEU A 5 -1.46 12.95 -13.74
CA LEU A 5 -2.31 13.83 -14.57
C LEU A 5 -1.55 14.46 -15.74
N ASN A 6 -0.23 14.38 -15.74
CA ASN A 6 0.63 14.67 -16.87
C ASN A 6 1.18 13.36 -17.44
N LYS A 7 0.40 12.72 -18.31
CA LYS A 7 0.71 11.41 -18.87
C LYS A 7 2.12 11.33 -19.47
N PHE A 8 2.54 12.36 -20.20
CA PHE A 8 3.84 12.40 -20.85
C PHE A 8 4.99 12.40 -19.82
N GLU A 9 4.95 13.28 -18.83
CA GLU A 9 5.97 13.33 -17.78
C GLU A 9 5.99 12.05 -16.94
N PHE A 10 4.81 11.49 -16.65
CA PHE A 10 4.73 10.27 -15.87
C PHE A 10 5.37 9.08 -16.61
N GLN A 11 5.06 8.92 -17.90
CA GLN A 11 5.72 7.92 -18.73
C GLN A 11 7.24 8.15 -18.80
N ASN A 12 7.69 9.38 -19.01
CA ASN A 12 9.12 9.70 -19.07
C ASN A 12 9.86 9.27 -17.79
N PHE A 13 9.33 9.60 -16.62
CA PHE A 13 9.95 9.18 -15.35
C PHE A 13 9.98 7.65 -15.19
N ILE A 14 8.90 6.97 -15.55
CA ILE A 14 8.83 5.51 -15.47
C ILE A 14 9.88 4.87 -16.40
N GLU A 15 9.95 5.28 -17.68
CA GLU A 15 10.90 4.71 -18.64
C GLU A 15 12.36 4.98 -18.24
N ILE A 16 12.70 6.18 -17.77
CA ILE A 16 14.04 6.48 -17.28
C ILE A 16 14.45 5.53 -16.15
N ILE A 17 13.54 5.27 -15.21
CA ILE A 17 13.83 4.38 -14.07
C ILE A 17 13.89 2.92 -14.51
N LYS A 18 12.94 2.47 -15.34
CA LYS A 18 12.92 1.14 -15.94
C LYS A 18 14.25 0.80 -16.62
N ASP A 19 14.70 1.70 -17.50
CA ASP A 19 15.93 1.48 -18.27
C ASP A 19 17.19 1.45 -17.40
N ARG A 20 17.19 2.23 -16.31
CA ARG A 20 18.33 2.33 -15.41
C ARG A 20 18.41 1.18 -14.40
N GLU A 21 17.28 0.76 -13.85
CA GLU A 21 17.20 -0.16 -12.72
C GLU A 21 16.70 -1.57 -13.11
N ALA A 22 16.33 -1.78 -14.38
CA ALA A 22 15.76 -3.03 -14.89
C ALA A 22 14.53 -3.52 -14.10
N ILE A 23 13.67 -2.57 -13.70
CA ILE A 23 12.40 -2.83 -13.01
C ILE A 23 11.26 -2.65 -14.00
N ASP A 24 10.29 -3.57 -14.01
CA ASP A 24 9.13 -3.48 -14.87
C ASP A 24 8.34 -2.17 -14.66
N ARG A 25 7.95 -1.51 -15.75
CA ARG A 25 7.20 -0.26 -15.74
C ARG A 25 5.88 -0.37 -14.98
N ASP A 26 5.20 -1.53 -15.08
CA ASP A 26 3.94 -1.78 -14.39
C ASP A 26 4.11 -1.78 -12.86
N ILE A 27 5.25 -2.25 -12.36
CA ILE A 27 5.60 -2.20 -10.93
C ILE A 27 5.81 -0.76 -10.49
N ILE A 28 6.56 0.04 -11.27
CA ILE A 28 6.84 1.43 -10.94
C ILE A 28 5.55 2.25 -10.92
N GLU A 29 4.69 2.07 -11.93
CA GLU A 29 3.39 2.73 -12.02
C GLU A 29 2.49 2.35 -10.86
N LYS A 30 2.34 1.06 -10.59
CA LYS A 30 1.51 0.53 -9.50
C LYS A 30 1.97 1.06 -8.15
N ASP A 31 3.27 1.00 -7.88
CA ASP A 31 3.88 1.50 -6.66
C ASP A 31 3.61 2.98 -6.42
N TYR A 32 3.64 3.78 -7.47
CA TYR A 32 3.29 5.19 -7.39
C TYR A 32 1.85 5.39 -6.88
N TYR A 33 0.87 4.66 -7.43
CA TYR A 33 -0.53 4.76 -6.99
C TYR A 33 -0.75 4.23 -5.58
N VAL A 34 -0.08 3.14 -5.20
CA VAL A 34 -0.05 2.65 -3.80
C VAL A 34 0.43 3.77 -2.86
N CYS A 35 1.53 4.45 -3.22
CA CYS A 35 2.08 5.53 -2.41
C CYS A 35 1.18 6.77 -2.37
N LEU A 36 0.39 7.07 -3.40
CA LEU A 36 -0.61 8.13 -3.34
C LEU A 36 -1.66 7.86 -2.26
N VAL A 37 -2.17 6.63 -2.19
CA VAL A 37 -3.14 6.23 -1.16
C VAL A 37 -2.48 6.27 0.22
N LEU A 38 -1.26 5.76 0.38
CA LEU A 38 -0.53 5.81 1.66
C LEU A 38 -0.23 7.25 2.11
N LYS A 39 0.03 8.17 1.19
CA LYS A 39 0.19 9.60 1.49
C LYS A 39 -1.10 10.22 2.04
N GLU A 40 -2.25 9.88 1.45
CA GLU A 40 -3.55 10.35 1.98
C GLU A 40 -3.90 9.68 3.31
N LEU A 41 -3.57 8.40 3.49
CA LEU A 41 -3.69 7.73 4.79
C LEU A 41 -2.87 8.45 5.85
N ALA A 42 -1.59 8.75 5.60
CA ALA A 42 -0.70 9.40 6.54
C ALA A 42 -1.28 10.73 7.06
N LYS A 43 -1.90 11.53 6.19
CA LYS A 43 -2.59 12.78 6.58
C LYS A 43 -3.77 12.55 7.53
N LYS A 44 -4.43 11.41 7.43
CA LYS A 44 -5.66 11.07 8.16
C LYS A 44 -5.44 10.13 9.35
N GLN A 45 -4.23 9.61 9.55
CA GLN A 45 -3.95 8.57 10.56
C GLN A 45 -4.35 8.95 11.98
N ASN A 46 -4.12 10.20 12.39
CA ASN A 46 -4.51 10.67 13.72
C ASN A 46 -6.00 10.54 13.99
N TYR A 47 -6.82 10.76 12.98
CA TYR A 47 -8.27 10.61 13.07
C TYR A 47 -8.70 9.17 12.87
N LEU A 48 -8.20 8.50 11.82
CA LEU A 48 -8.62 7.15 11.44
C LEU A 48 -8.15 6.08 12.44
N LYS A 49 -7.04 6.31 13.14
CA LYS A 49 -6.35 5.30 13.95
C LYS A 49 -6.13 4.01 13.15
N ALA A 50 -5.77 4.19 11.88
CA ALA A 50 -5.52 3.14 10.91
C ALA A 50 -4.02 3.02 10.67
N TYR A 51 -3.47 1.83 10.90
CA TYR A 51 -2.02 1.58 10.85
C TYR A 51 -1.70 0.61 9.72
N PHE A 52 -0.72 0.99 8.92
CA PHE A 52 -0.28 0.21 7.78
C PHE A 52 0.47 -1.05 8.25
N LYS A 53 0.22 -2.17 7.59
CA LYS A 53 0.80 -3.48 7.88
C LYS A 53 0.90 -4.34 6.61
N GLY A 54 1.18 -5.62 6.80
CA GLY A 54 1.12 -6.60 5.71
C GLY A 54 2.38 -6.68 4.88
N GLY A 55 2.30 -7.41 3.76
CA GLY A 55 3.44 -7.65 2.86
C GLY A 55 3.96 -6.37 2.21
N THR A 56 3.06 -5.45 1.86
CA THR A 56 3.42 -4.17 1.26
C THR A 56 4.15 -3.27 2.24
N ALA A 57 3.79 -3.28 3.53
CA ALA A 57 4.51 -2.56 4.57
C ALA A 57 5.94 -3.11 4.75
N VAL A 58 6.08 -4.45 4.84
CA VAL A 58 7.40 -5.10 4.93
C VAL A 58 8.28 -4.73 3.73
N TYR A 59 7.74 -4.85 2.52
CA TYR A 59 8.42 -4.48 1.28
C TYR A 59 8.90 -3.01 1.28
N LYS A 60 8.02 -2.09 1.68
CA LYS A 60 8.31 -0.65 1.68
C LYS A 60 9.35 -0.23 2.72
N ILE A 61 9.41 -0.93 3.85
CA ILE A 61 10.30 -0.56 4.97
C ILE A 61 11.67 -1.23 4.82
N LEU A 62 11.70 -2.54 4.49
CA LEU A 62 12.93 -3.31 4.42
C LEU A 62 13.57 -3.30 3.04
N ASP A 63 12.95 -2.63 2.08
CA ASP A 63 13.48 -2.47 0.72
C ASP A 63 13.75 -3.80 -0.01
N THR A 64 12.86 -4.73 0.13
CA THR A 64 13.02 -6.06 -0.44
C THR A 64 12.34 -6.15 -1.81
N MET A 65 13.12 -6.02 -2.88
CA MET A 65 12.62 -6.07 -4.27
C MET A 65 12.34 -7.49 -4.80
N ASN A 66 12.65 -8.54 -4.02
CA ASN A 66 12.50 -9.93 -4.50
C ASN A 66 11.03 -10.40 -4.64
N ARG A 67 10.09 -9.67 -4.03
CA ARG A 67 8.66 -9.91 -4.13
C ARG A 67 7.92 -8.58 -4.09
N PHE A 68 7.29 -8.22 -5.19
CA PHE A 68 6.39 -7.07 -5.20
C PHE A 68 5.09 -7.42 -4.47
N SER A 69 4.62 -6.51 -3.63
CA SER A 69 3.33 -6.58 -2.94
C SER A 69 2.55 -5.30 -3.21
N GLU A 70 1.29 -5.44 -3.57
CA GLU A 70 0.49 -4.38 -4.18
C GLU A 70 -0.77 -3.98 -3.40
N ASP A 71 -1.16 -4.77 -2.40
CA ASP A 71 -2.33 -4.50 -1.56
C ASP A 71 -1.97 -3.64 -0.36
N ILE A 72 -2.87 -2.77 0.07
CA ILE A 72 -2.71 -1.94 1.25
C ILE A 72 -3.52 -2.55 2.39
N ASP A 73 -2.82 -3.20 3.33
CA ASP A 73 -3.43 -3.79 4.52
C ASP A 73 -3.37 -2.80 5.69
N LEU A 74 -4.52 -2.58 6.32
CA LEU A 74 -4.64 -1.70 7.48
C LEU A 74 -5.26 -2.41 8.67
N THR A 75 -4.79 -2.09 9.86
CA THR A 75 -5.51 -2.39 11.09
C THR A 75 -6.02 -1.09 11.71
N VAL A 76 -7.29 -1.08 12.10
CA VAL A 76 -7.97 0.09 12.66
C VAL A 76 -8.23 -0.14 14.13
N LYS A 77 -7.66 0.73 14.98
CA LYS A 77 -7.84 0.62 16.43
C LYS A 77 -9.29 0.91 16.82
N VAL A 78 -9.89 -0.03 17.53
CA VAL A 78 -11.19 0.17 18.16
C VAL A 78 -10.98 0.96 19.45
N LEU A 79 -11.63 2.09 19.57
CA LEU A 79 -11.57 2.94 20.77
C LEU A 79 -12.75 2.62 21.67
N SER A 80 -12.47 2.16 22.89
CA SER A 80 -13.49 1.78 23.87
C SER A 80 -14.34 2.96 24.36
N GLU A 81 -13.76 4.16 24.34
CA GLU A 81 -14.42 5.42 24.68
C GLU A 81 -15.36 5.94 23.58
N GLU A 82 -15.31 5.36 22.39
CA GLU A 82 -16.15 5.76 21.27
C GLU A 82 -17.34 4.79 21.06
N SER A 83 -18.42 5.31 20.50
CA SER A 83 -19.56 4.49 20.12
C SER A 83 -19.21 3.50 19.00
N ASN A 84 -19.92 2.35 18.95
CA ASN A 84 -19.76 1.38 17.86
C ASN A 84 -19.99 1.99 16.47
N THR A 85 -20.89 2.96 16.37
CA THR A 85 -21.18 3.68 15.12
C THR A 85 -19.95 4.48 14.65
N ARG A 86 -19.26 5.13 15.59
CA ARG A 86 -18.06 5.92 15.29
C ARG A 86 -16.88 5.03 14.90
N ASN A 87 -16.65 3.95 15.63
CA ASN A 87 -15.64 2.95 15.27
C ASN A 87 -15.91 2.34 13.88
N LYS A 88 -17.16 1.99 13.55
CA LYS A 88 -17.53 1.50 12.22
C LYS A 88 -17.33 2.55 11.13
N LYS A 89 -17.64 3.81 11.41
CA LYS A 89 -17.41 4.91 10.45
C LYS A 89 -15.92 5.04 10.12
N ARG A 90 -15.03 5.03 11.13
CA ARG A 90 -13.57 5.07 10.91
C ARG A 90 -13.07 3.87 10.11
N LEU A 91 -13.57 2.67 10.40
CA LEU A 91 -13.22 1.45 9.65
C LEU A 91 -13.62 1.59 8.17
N LYS A 92 -14.82 2.08 7.87
CA LYS A 92 -15.23 2.31 6.48
C LYS A 92 -14.40 3.41 5.81
N GLU A 93 -14.19 4.51 6.49
CA GLU A 93 -13.44 5.64 5.96
C GLU A 93 -11.97 5.30 5.69
N SER A 94 -11.37 4.40 6.49
CA SER A 94 -10.00 3.94 6.28
C SER A 94 -9.81 3.07 5.03
N ALA A 95 -10.88 2.43 4.52
CA ALA A 95 -10.84 1.67 3.28
C ALA A 95 -11.42 2.42 2.08
N LEU A 96 -12.47 3.23 2.29
CA LEU A 96 -13.29 3.82 1.23
C LEU A 96 -13.13 5.35 1.10
N GLY A 97 -12.38 5.98 1.99
CA GLY A 97 -12.35 7.45 2.14
C GLY A 97 -11.22 8.15 1.40
N TYR A 98 -10.67 7.58 0.34
CA TYR A 98 -9.59 8.21 -0.43
C TYR A 98 -10.16 8.90 -1.67
N ASP A 99 -10.17 10.25 -1.63
CA ASP A 99 -10.56 11.10 -2.75
C ASP A 99 -9.27 11.64 -3.40
N ILE A 100 -8.79 10.91 -4.39
CA ILE A 100 -7.56 11.23 -5.13
C ILE A 100 -7.94 11.38 -6.60
N LYS A 101 -7.70 12.55 -7.17
CA LYS A 101 -7.97 12.79 -8.58
C LYS A 101 -7.23 11.77 -9.44
N GLY A 102 -7.94 11.07 -10.32
CA GLY A 102 -7.40 9.99 -11.16
C GLY A 102 -7.47 8.59 -10.54
N LEU A 103 -7.98 8.46 -9.31
CA LEU A 103 -8.41 7.20 -8.71
C LEU A 103 -9.91 7.22 -8.47
N GLU A 104 -10.60 6.19 -8.93
CA GLU A 104 -12.05 6.05 -8.80
C GLU A 104 -12.41 4.83 -7.96
N LEU A 105 -13.23 5.02 -6.92
CA LEU A 105 -13.73 3.91 -6.09
C LEU A 105 -14.75 3.07 -6.88
N ILE A 106 -14.46 1.79 -7.08
CA ILE A 106 -15.35 0.84 -7.74
C ILE A 106 -16.29 0.23 -6.69
N LYS A 107 -17.44 0.86 -6.48
CA LYS A 107 -18.38 0.48 -5.41
C LYS A 107 -18.82 -0.97 -5.47
N ASP A 108 -19.03 -1.52 -6.65
CA ASP A 108 -19.50 -2.89 -6.85
C ASP A 108 -18.45 -3.96 -6.51
N GLU A 109 -17.17 -3.59 -6.43
CA GLU A 109 -16.07 -4.46 -6.01
C GLU A 109 -15.71 -4.28 -4.53
N CYS A 110 -16.31 -3.30 -3.84
CA CYS A 110 -16.06 -3.08 -2.42
C CYS A 110 -16.78 -4.12 -1.56
N ILE A 111 -16.14 -4.53 -0.46
CA ILE A 111 -16.69 -5.50 0.47
C ILE A 111 -16.82 -4.86 1.85
N ASP A 112 -18.00 -4.96 2.47
CA ASP A 112 -18.25 -4.47 3.83
C ASP A 112 -18.74 -5.64 4.70
N ASN A 113 -17.82 -6.27 5.38
CA ASN A 113 -18.09 -7.34 6.33
C ASN A 113 -17.95 -6.82 7.77
N LYS A 114 -18.52 -7.58 8.73
CA LYS A 114 -18.39 -7.24 10.15
C LYS A 114 -16.92 -7.24 10.57
N GLY A 115 -16.40 -6.03 10.84
CA GLY A 115 -15.02 -5.83 11.28
C GLY A 115 -13.94 -5.81 10.18
N SER A 116 -14.35 -5.94 8.90
CA SER A 116 -13.46 -5.83 7.75
C SER A 116 -14.14 -5.09 6.60
N VAL A 117 -13.45 -4.14 6.00
CA VAL A 117 -13.92 -3.39 4.83
C VAL A 117 -12.82 -3.37 3.78
N THR A 118 -13.17 -3.70 2.54
CA THR A 118 -12.25 -3.65 1.40
C THR A 118 -12.73 -2.59 0.42
N GLY A 119 -11.89 -1.63 0.12
CA GLY A 119 -12.06 -0.65 -0.95
C GLY A 119 -11.23 -1.05 -2.17
N VAL A 120 -11.82 -0.91 -3.36
CA VAL A 120 -11.12 -1.12 -4.64
C VAL A 120 -11.17 0.18 -5.43
N TYR A 121 -9.99 0.68 -5.77
CA TYR A 121 -9.82 1.92 -6.53
C TYR A 121 -9.20 1.60 -7.89
N GLN A 122 -9.77 2.16 -8.95
CA GLN A 122 -9.28 2.01 -10.31
C GLN A 122 -8.51 3.27 -10.73
N TYR A 123 -7.40 3.07 -11.43
CA TYR A 123 -6.68 4.10 -12.15
C TYR A 123 -6.55 3.72 -13.62
N THR A 124 -6.39 4.72 -14.47
CA THR A 124 -6.09 4.49 -15.89
C THR A 124 -4.58 4.43 -16.06
N SER A 125 -4.06 3.27 -16.47
CA SER A 125 -2.63 3.12 -16.78
C SER A 125 -2.22 4.09 -17.90
N VAL A 126 -0.97 4.56 -17.83
CA VAL A 126 -0.37 5.35 -18.90
C VAL A 126 0.08 4.47 -20.08
N TYR A 127 0.02 3.16 -19.91
CA TYR A 127 0.36 2.16 -20.93
C TYR A 127 -0.90 1.41 -21.40
N GLU A 128 -0.93 1.04 -22.67
CA GLU A 128 -2.05 0.24 -23.23
C GLU A 128 -1.87 -1.24 -22.95
N ASP A 129 -0.62 -1.72 -22.95
CA ASP A 129 -0.27 -3.11 -22.74
C ASP A 129 0.53 -3.27 -21.43
N SER A 130 0.23 -4.30 -20.65
CA SER A 130 1.00 -4.69 -19.47
C SER A 130 2.17 -5.59 -19.86
N GLU A 131 3.35 -5.35 -19.27
CA GLU A 131 4.54 -6.20 -19.47
C GLU A 131 4.50 -7.45 -18.59
N ILE A 132 3.84 -7.35 -17.42
CA ILE A 132 3.74 -8.44 -16.46
C ILE A 132 2.31 -8.66 -15.98
N PRO A 133 1.92 -9.90 -15.64
CA PRO A 133 0.60 -10.18 -15.10
C PRO A 133 0.52 -9.76 -13.62
N LEU A 134 0.30 -8.48 -13.35
CA LEU A 134 -0.05 -8.03 -12.01
C LEU A 134 -1.40 -8.63 -11.59
N GLN A 135 -1.51 -9.01 -10.35
CA GLN A 135 -2.74 -9.64 -9.83
C GLN A 135 -3.96 -8.74 -10.00
N ARG A 136 -3.78 -7.41 -9.92
CA ARG A 136 -4.82 -6.39 -10.07
C ARG A 136 -4.32 -5.22 -10.90
N ALA A 137 -4.02 -5.46 -12.17
CA ALA A 137 -3.61 -4.39 -13.09
C ALA A 137 -4.67 -3.27 -13.09
N GLY A 138 -4.23 -2.01 -13.03
CA GLY A 138 -5.11 -0.83 -13.04
C GLY A 138 -5.93 -0.62 -11.75
N LYS A 139 -5.73 -1.42 -10.69
CA LYS A 139 -6.51 -1.32 -9.45
C LYS A 139 -5.63 -1.30 -8.21
N ILE A 140 -6.04 -0.56 -7.18
CA ILE A 140 -5.47 -0.58 -5.82
C ILE A 140 -6.52 -1.13 -4.87
N GLN A 141 -6.15 -2.14 -4.08
CA GLN A 141 -7.00 -2.65 -3.01
C GLN A 141 -6.53 -2.12 -1.66
N VAL A 142 -7.47 -1.63 -0.86
CA VAL A 142 -7.26 -1.23 0.53
C VAL A 142 -8.12 -2.10 1.42
N GLU A 143 -7.51 -2.96 2.22
CA GLU A 143 -8.19 -3.80 3.19
C GLU A 143 -8.00 -3.26 4.61
N SER A 144 -9.08 -2.90 5.26
CA SER A 144 -9.09 -2.39 6.64
C SER A 144 -9.79 -3.38 7.57
N THR A 145 -9.11 -3.78 8.64
CA THR A 145 -9.65 -4.71 9.64
C THR A 145 -9.63 -4.09 11.03
N SER A 146 -10.62 -4.40 11.87
CA SER A 146 -10.72 -3.93 13.27
C SER A 146 -10.62 -5.04 14.32
N PHE A 147 -10.43 -6.28 13.88
CA PHE A 147 -10.28 -7.44 14.79
C PHE A 147 -8.81 -7.87 14.96
N THR A 148 -7.89 -7.25 14.24
CA THR A 148 -6.46 -7.49 14.39
C THR A 148 -5.84 -6.55 15.41
N VAL A 149 -4.75 -6.96 16.03
CA VAL A 149 -4.04 -6.14 17.02
C VAL A 149 -3.42 -4.92 16.35
N SER A 150 -3.75 -3.75 16.87
CA SER A 150 -3.33 -2.45 16.31
C SER A 150 -2.11 -1.84 17.00
N GLU A 151 -1.43 -2.57 17.86
CA GLU A 151 -0.27 -2.13 18.64
C GLU A 151 0.75 -3.26 18.82
N PRO A 152 2.03 -2.96 19.04
CA PRO A 152 2.64 -1.62 19.04
C PRO A 152 2.82 -1.05 17.63
N THR A 153 2.84 0.28 17.53
CA THR A 153 3.09 1.02 16.29
C THR A 153 4.43 1.77 16.33
N GLU A 154 4.93 2.13 15.17
CA GLU A 154 6.13 2.93 14.98
C GLU A 154 6.03 3.76 13.71
N LYS A 155 6.71 4.91 13.67
CA LYS A 155 6.77 5.78 12.50
C LYS A 155 7.93 5.41 11.60
N TYR A 156 7.67 5.30 10.31
CA TYR A 156 8.67 5.05 9.28
C TYR A 156 8.53 6.04 8.14
N TYR A 157 9.62 6.20 7.39
CA TYR A 157 9.60 6.89 6.11
C TYR A 157 9.55 5.87 4.99
N ILE A 158 8.55 5.98 4.13
CA ILE A 158 8.44 5.20 2.91
C ILE A 158 8.58 6.11 1.70
N GLU A 159 9.03 5.54 0.58
CA GLU A 159 9.26 6.27 -0.67
C GLU A 159 8.55 5.57 -1.84
N PRO A 160 7.90 6.33 -2.74
CA PRO A 160 7.54 5.78 -4.05
C PRO A 160 8.80 5.33 -4.81
N LEU A 161 8.74 4.22 -5.55
CA LEU A 161 9.87 3.75 -6.35
C LEU A 161 10.38 4.83 -7.30
N ILE A 162 9.45 5.55 -7.92
CA ILE A 162 9.77 6.65 -8.85
C ILE A 162 10.61 7.77 -8.19
N TYR A 163 10.46 7.99 -6.89
CA TYR A 163 11.27 8.95 -6.13
C TYR A 163 12.54 8.31 -5.59
N LYS A 164 12.44 7.11 -5.04
CA LYS A 164 13.56 6.41 -4.42
C LYS A 164 14.72 6.20 -5.41
N LEU A 165 14.37 5.77 -6.62
CA LEU A 165 15.32 5.41 -7.68
C LEU A 165 15.71 6.61 -8.57
N ALA A 166 15.14 7.78 -8.33
CA ALA A 166 15.47 9.02 -9.01
C ALA A 166 16.85 9.54 -8.57
N ASN A 167 17.59 10.17 -9.49
CA ASN A 167 18.80 10.93 -9.16
C ASN A 167 18.45 12.28 -8.52
N ASP A 168 19.44 13.01 -8.00
CA ASP A 168 19.20 14.25 -7.25
C ASP A 168 18.46 15.34 -8.06
N LYS A 169 18.69 15.43 -9.37
CA LYS A 169 17.98 16.40 -10.24
C LYS A 169 16.52 15.99 -10.43
N GLU A 170 16.29 14.70 -10.68
CA GLU A 170 14.96 14.13 -10.83
C GLU A 170 14.16 14.26 -9.52
N LYS A 171 14.78 13.97 -8.37
CA LYS A 171 14.15 14.15 -7.05
C LYS A 171 13.68 15.56 -6.83
N LYS A 172 14.52 16.54 -7.16
CA LYS A 172 14.15 17.95 -7.04
C LYS A 172 12.93 18.31 -7.89
N ILE A 173 12.84 17.80 -9.13
CA ILE A 173 11.68 17.99 -9.98
C ILE A 173 10.44 17.32 -9.38
N LEU A 174 10.56 16.09 -8.89
CA LEU A 174 9.48 15.34 -8.28
C LEU A 174 8.93 16.04 -7.03
N GLU A 175 9.80 16.61 -6.20
CA GLU A 175 9.41 17.37 -5.00
C GLU A 175 8.74 18.71 -5.36
N GLU A 176 9.41 19.54 -6.17
CA GLU A 176 8.98 20.92 -6.42
C GLU A 176 7.74 21.01 -7.32
N GLN A 177 7.61 20.14 -8.32
CA GLN A 177 6.53 20.21 -9.29
C GLN A 177 5.36 19.27 -8.99
N PHE A 178 5.64 18.10 -8.39
CA PHE A 178 4.68 17.01 -8.27
C PHE A 178 4.36 16.62 -6.82
N ASP A 179 5.01 17.25 -5.83
CA ASP A 179 4.79 16.95 -4.41
C ASP A 179 5.03 15.46 -4.08
N ILE A 180 6.06 14.87 -4.72
CA ILE A 180 6.49 13.49 -4.51
C ILE A 180 7.77 13.50 -3.70
N ALA A 181 7.70 12.98 -2.47
CA ALA A 181 8.80 12.93 -1.51
C ALA A 181 8.61 11.71 -0.57
N LYS A 182 9.46 11.62 0.42
CA LYS A 182 9.29 10.67 1.53
C LYS A 182 7.98 10.90 2.27
N ILE A 183 7.33 9.83 2.66
CA ILE A 183 6.05 9.84 3.37
C ILE A 183 6.31 9.30 4.78
N GLU A 184 6.14 10.13 5.82
CA GLU A 184 6.10 9.65 7.19
C GLU A 184 4.75 8.98 7.45
N ILE A 185 4.77 7.73 7.85
CA ILE A 185 3.58 6.93 8.10
C ILE A 185 3.76 6.06 9.33
N GLU A 186 2.72 5.91 10.13
CA GLU A 186 2.71 5.03 11.29
C GLU A 186 2.26 3.63 10.89
N ILE A 187 3.03 2.63 11.27
CA ILE A 187 2.84 1.22 10.92
C ILE A 187 2.80 0.36 12.16
N ILE A 188 2.32 -0.87 12.03
CA ILE A 188 2.52 -1.91 13.04
C ILE A 188 4.01 -2.26 13.08
N LYS A 189 4.59 -2.32 14.29
CA LYS A 189 6.02 -2.65 14.47
C LYS A 189 6.40 -3.96 13.75
N LEU A 190 7.62 -3.99 13.20
CA LEU A 190 8.12 -5.14 12.43
C LEU A 190 8.13 -6.43 13.25
N GLU A 191 8.48 -6.37 14.54
CA GLU A 191 8.46 -7.52 15.44
C GLU A 191 7.04 -8.08 15.62
N ARG A 192 6.04 -7.22 15.63
CA ARG A 192 4.64 -7.66 15.67
C ARG A 192 4.23 -8.27 14.34
N MET A 193 4.60 -7.65 13.21
CA MET A 193 4.34 -8.23 11.89
C MET A 193 5.01 -9.59 11.71
N PHE A 194 6.23 -9.77 12.23
CA PHE A 194 6.92 -11.06 12.22
C PHE A 194 6.08 -12.16 12.89
N ILE A 195 5.57 -11.90 14.10
CA ILE A 195 4.70 -12.84 14.81
C ILE A 195 3.43 -13.14 14.01
N ASP A 196 2.76 -12.10 13.47
CA ASP A 196 1.55 -12.27 12.67
C ASP A 196 1.80 -13.11 11.41
N LYS A 197 2.98 -12.98 10.78
CA LYS A 197 3.36 -13.77 9.61
C LYS A 197 3.62 -15.24 9.93
N ILE A 198 4.19 -15.55 11.11
CA ILE A 198 4.35 -16.93 11.57
C ILE A 198 3.00 -17.61 11.73
N PHE A 199 2.06 -16.97 12.46
CA PHE A 199 0.71 -17.52 12.64
C PHE A 199 -0.06 -17.63 11.32
N ALA A 200 0.10 -16.69 10.42
CA ALA A 200 -0.52 -16.76 9.10
C ALA A 200 0.06 -17.92 8.27
N ALA A 201 1.37 -18.14 8.30
CA ALA A 201 2.00 -19.27 7.60
C ALA A 201 1.44 -20.61 8.11
N GLU A 202 1.34 -20.79 9.43
CA GLU A 202 0.73 -21.98 10.05
C GLU A 202 -0.73 -22.15 9.63
N PHE A 203 -1.53 -21.08 9.73
CA PHE A 203 -2.95 -21.08 9.37
C PHE A 203 -3.20 -21.53 7.93
N TYR A 204 -2.44 -21.02 6.97
CA TYR A 204 -2.55 -21.38 5.55
C TYR A 204 -1.98 -22.79 5.28
N TYR A 205 -0.91 -23.18 5.95
CA TYR A 205 -0.33 -24.51 5.82
C TYR A 205 -1.31 -25.62 6.23
N ILE A 206 -1.95 -25.50 7.39
CA ILE A 206 -2.95 -26.45 7.88
C ILE A 206 -4.13 -26.58 6.89
N ARG A 207 -4.48 -25.50 6.18
CA ARG A 207 -5.52 -25.49 5.16
C ARG A 207 -5.05 -25.92 3.77
N LYS A 208 -3.80 -26.32 3.63
CA LYS A 208 -3.18 -26.73 2.36
C LYS A 208 -3.16 -25.64 1.29
N LEU A 209 -3.18 -24.37 1.70
CA LEU A 209 -3.06 -23.19 0.84
C LEU A 209 -1.58 -22.81 0.70
N TYR A 210 -0.83 -23.68 -0.01
CA TYR A 210 0.66 -23.63 -0.02
C TYR A 210 1.22 -22.35 -0.65
N MET A 211 0.55 -21.76 -1.64
CA MET A 211 0.99 -20.50 -2.24
C MET A 211 0.95 -19.34 -1.22
N ASP A 212 -0.11 -19.27 -0.42
CA ASP A 212 -0.21 -18.26 0.63
C ASP A 212 0.75 -18.57 1.78
N THR A 213 0.93 -19.84 2.14
CA THR A 213 1.97 -20.27 3.09
C THR A 213 3.35 -19.78 2.65
N ALA A 214 3.72 -19.99 1.39
CA ALA A 214 5.01 -19.60 0.85
C ALA A 214 5.24 -18.08 0.93
N LYS A 215 4.21 -17.27 0.62
CA LYS A 215 4.27 -15.81 0.75
C LYS A 215 4.58 -15.38 2.19
N HIS A 216 3.92 -16.00 3.17
CA HIS A 216 4.14 -15.67 4.59
C HIS A 216 5.50 -16.15 5.10
N LEU A 217 5.96 -17.34 4.68
CA LEU A 217 7.30 -17.83 5.01
C LEU A 217 8.39 -16.94 4.42
N TYR A 218 8.21 -16.47 3.19
CA TYR A 218 9.09 -15.46 2.60
C TYR A 218 9.15 -14.20 3.46
N ASP A 219 7.99 -13.64 3.82
CA ASP A 219 7.93 -12.44 4.66
C ASP A 219 8.61 -12.68 6.04
N VAL A 220 8.46 -13.88 6.64
CA VAL A 220 9.17 -14.27 7.87
C VAL A 220 10.69 -14.26 7.65
N SER A 221 11.17 -14.82 6.53
CA SER A 221 12.61 -14.86 6.24
C SER A 221 13.25 -13.48 6.02
N VAL A 222 12.45 -12.51 5.61
CA VAL A 222 12.88 -11.12 5.40
C VAL A 222 12.88 -10.34 6.70
N LEU A 223 11.95 -10.65 7.61
CA LEU A 223 11.80 -9.99 8.91
C LEU A 223 12.76 -10.53 9.98
N PHE A 224 13.36 -11.73 9.77
CA PHE A 224 14.32 -12.37 10.65
C PHE A 224 15.72 -11.78 10.50
#